data_85fc9f39776a2d88c87982970484662d
#
_entry.id   85fc9f39776a2d88c87982970484662d
#
_cell.length_a   1.000
_cell.length_b   1.000
_cell.length_c   1.000
_cell.angle_alpha   90.00
_cell.angle_beta   90.00
_cell.angle_gamma   90.00
#
_symmetry.space_group_name_H-M   'P 1'
#
loop_
_entity.id
_entity.type
_entity.pdbx_description
1 polymer ?
#
loop_
_entity_poly.entity_id
_entity_poly.type
_entity_poly.pdbx_seq_one_letter_code
_entity_poly.pdbx_strand_id
1 'polypeptide(L)'
;NILDRFDPNNSTRYNLAAMQYTTAGYNSTKMQVWWGVSSTSATTRDITLVYDHENDAFWENDVSANFYAEVTDSNFFPAVWSGNYSAEIFKMDTGTNDDGSAIDFYFETPWYQSKKPFVWKQWDHLFVSGTVQSSGTLYADVYLDFSSTVAYTLSFDMSSALFKAGMNVPMG
;
A
#
# COMPACT_ATOMS: atom_id res chain seq x y z
N ASN A 1 11.05 6.27 2.28
CA ASN A 1 11.21 7.23 1.19
C ASN A 1 11.47 6.49 -0.12
N ILE A 2 10.73 6.85 -1.19
CA ILE A 2 10.91 6.18 -2.50
C ILE A 2 12.34 6.34 -3.03
N LEU A 3 13.02 7.44 -2.73
CA LEU A 3 14.37 7.67 -3.16
C LEU A 3 15.38 6.68 -2.56
N ASP A 4 15.09 6.14 -1.38
CA ASP A 4 15.96 5.14 -0.73
C ASP A 4 15.97 3.83 -1.52
N ARG A 5 14.93 3.56 -2.33
CA ARG A 5 14.85 2.38 -3.21
C ARG A 5 15.81 2.45 -4.39
N PHE A 6 16.37 3.63 -4.69
CA PHE A 6 17.39 3.83 -5.72
C PHE A 6 18.81 3.91 -5.13
N ASP A 7 18.97 3.93 -3.81
CA ASP A 7 20.30 3.93 -3.16
C ASP A 7 20.96 2.55 -3.36
N PRO A 8 22.16 2.49 -3.97
CA PRO A 8 22.87 1.23 -4.17
C PRO A 8 23.26 0.53 -2.87
N ASN A 9 23.29 1.24 -1.74
CA ASN A 9 23.60 0.66 -0.43
C ASN A 9 22.37 0.12 0.30
N ASN A 10 21.15 0.39 -0.20
CA ASN A 10 19.92 -0.11 0.41
C ASN A 10 19.68 -1.57 0.00
N SER A 11 19.56 -2.47 0.96
CA SER A 11 19.30 -3.90 0.71
C SER A 11 17.93 -4.18 0.09
N THR A 12 16.98 -3.25 0.21
CA THR A 12 15.63 -3.34 -0.36
C THR A 12 15.45 -2.51 -1.63
N ARG A 13 16.53 -2.06 -2.25
CA ARG A 13 16.51 -1.25 -3.48
C ARG A 13 15.90 -1.99 -4.67
N TYR A 14 15.55 -1.25 -5.70
CA TYR A 14 15.22 -1.83 -6.99
C TYR A 14 16.47 -2.43 -7.68
N ASN A 15 16.25 -3.43 -8.53
CA ASN A 15 17.31 -3.95 -9.35
C ASN A 15 17.64 -2.98 -10.50
N LEU A 16 18.64 -2.13 -10.29
CA LEU A 16 19.02 -1.11 -11.26
C LEU A 16 19.51 -1.73 -12.60
N ALA A 17 20.04 -2.93 -12.57
CA ALA A 17 20.45 -3.62 -13.80
C ALA A 17 19.25 -4.06 -14.66
N ALA A 18 18.09 -4.28 -14.03
CA ALA A 18 16.85 -4.63 -14.71
C ALA A 18 15.99 -3.41 -15.09
N MET A 19 16.37 -2.19 -14.73
CA MET A 19 15.60 -0.98 -15.01
C MET A 19 15.37 -0.73 -16.50
N GLN A 20 16.24 -1.21 -17.37
CA GLN A 20 16.05 -1.15 -18.84
C GLN A 20 14.80 -1.89 -19.33
N TYR A 21 14.24 -2.79 -18.53
CA TYR A 21 13.02 -3.53 -18.83
C TYR A 21 11.76 -2.94 -18.18
N THR A 22 11.90 -1.81 -17.47
CA THR A 22 10.76 -1.12 -16.84
C THR A 22 9.69 -0.84 -17.88
N THR A 23 8.45 -1.18 -17.55
CA THR A 23 7.27 -0.83 -18.34
C THR A 23 6.48 0.23 -17.60
N ALA A 24 5.71 1.03 -18.33
CA ALA A 24 4.87 2.04 -17.73
C ALA A 24 3.46 2.03 -18.33
N GLY A 25 2.49 2.44 -17.53
CA GLY A 25 1.12 2.69 -17.93
C GLY A 25 0.56 3.91 -17.23
N TYR A 26 -0.50 4.47 -17.78
CA TYR A 26 -1.21 5.59 -17.19
C TYR A 26 -2.65 5.20 -16.90
N ASN A 27 -3.14 5.54 -15.72
CA ASN A 27 -4.53 5.41 -15.34
C ASN A 27 -5.15 6.81 -15.37
N SER A 28 -5.84 7.14 -16.45
CA SER A 28 -6.43 8.48 -16.65
C SER A 28 -7.54 8.79 -15.65
N THR A 29 -8.26 7.76 -15.19
CA THR A 29 -9.37 7.89 -14.23
C THR A 29 -8.89 8.32 -12.85
N LYS A 30 -7.72 7.82 -12.43
CA LYS A 30 -7.13 8.10 -11.13
C LYS A 30 -5.97 9.08 -11.19
N MET A 31 -5.59 9.57 -12.37
CA MET A 31 -4.42 10.42 -12.60
C MET A 31 -3.12 9.81 -12.05
N GLN A 32 -2.93 8.51 -12.27
CA GLN A 32 -1.80 7.73 -11.75
C GLN A 32 -0.90 7.24 -12.86
N VAL A 33 0.41 7.26 -12.62
CA VAL A 33 1.41 6.61 -13.46
C VAL A 33 1.91 5.36 -12.74
N TRP A 34 1.94 4.26 -13.45
CA TRP A 34 2.35 2.96 -12.93
C TRP A 34 3.59 2.48 -13.64
N TRP A 35 4.58 1.99 -12.89
CA TRP A 35 5.80 1.40 -13.43
C TRP A 35 5.98 -0.01 -12.89
N GLY A 36 6.11 -0.97 -13.81
CA GLY A 36 6.58 -2.31 -13.47
C GLY A 36 8.09 -2.29 -13.27
N VAL A 37 8.55 -2.50 -12.07
CA VAL A 37 9.96 -2.51 -11.67
C VAL A 37 10.34 -3.85 -11.06
N SER A 38 11.63 -4.12 -10.97
CA SER A 38 12.15 -5.35 -10.37
C SER A 38 12.72 -5.06 -8.98
N SER A 39 12.37 -5.88 -7.99
CA SER A 39 13.00 -5.85 -6.67
C SER A 39 14.49 -6.23 -6.75
N THR A 40 15.23 -6.08 -5.67
CA THR A 40 16.71 -6.15 -5.61
C THR A 40 17.31 -7.35 -6.31
N SER A 41 16.70 -8.53 -6.21
CA SER A 41 17.22 -9.78 -6.79
C SER A 41 16.39 -10.29 -7.96
N ALA A 42 15.26 -9.68 -8.26
CA ALA A 42 14.39 -10.09 -9.34
C ALA A 42 14.96 -9.67 -10.70
N THR A 43 14.84 -10.54 -11.68
CA THR A 43 15.15 -10.26 -13.09
C THR A 43 13.89 -9.94 -13.90
N THR A 44 12.73 -10.20 -13.31
CA THR A 44 11.39 -9.90 -13.83
C THR A 44 10.76 -8.77 -13.00
N ARG A 45 9.80 -8.09 -13.56
CA ARG A 45 9.06 -7.04 -12.86
C ARG A 45 8.10 -7.69 -11.88
N ASP A 46 8.34 -7.54 -10.62
CA ASP A 46 7.60 -8.13 -9.50
C ASP A 46 6.94 -7.08 -8.59
N ILE A 47 7.19 -5.82 -8.86
CA ILE A 47 6.63 -4.68 -8.13
C ILE A 47 6.01 -3.69 -9.12
N THR A 48 4.86 -3.17 -8.79
CA THR A 48 4.27 -1.99 -9.45
C THR A 48 4.48 -0.77 -8.57
N LEU A 49 5.34 0.14 -9.01
CA LEU A 49 5.47 1.47 -8.41
C LEU A 49 4.39 2.37 -8.97
N VAL A 50 3.63 3.00 -8.10
CA VAL A 50 2.54 3.93 -8.45
C VAL A 50 2.90 5.33 -8.00
N TYR A 51 2.71 6.30 -8.89
CA TYR A 51 2.71 7.72 -8.58
C TYR A 51 1.31 8.30 -8.80
N ASP A 52 0.76 8.87 -7.77
CA ASP A 52 -0.50 9.60 -7.80
C ASP A 52 -0.20 11.09 -7.99
N HIS A 53 -0.58 11.60 -9.16
CA HIS A 53 -0.33 12.98 -9.53
C HIS A 53 -1.20 13.96 -8.72
N GLU A 54 -2.40 13.55 -8.30
CA GLU A 54 -3.33 14.42 -7.57
C GLU A 54 -2.86 14.64 -6.13
N ASN A 55 -2.32 13.58 -5.51
CA ASN A 55 -1.89 13.61 -4.11
C ASN A 55 -0.37 13.80 -3.95
N ASP A 56 0.39 13.86 -5.06
CA ASP A 56 1.87 13.90 -5.06
C ASP A 56 2.46 12.79 -4.17
N ALA A 57 1.96 11.58 -4.32
CA ALA A 57 2.28 10.45 -3.48
C ALA A 57 2.78 9.25 -4.29
N PHE A 58 3.69 8.48 -3.68
CA PHE A 58 4.19 7.22 -4.22
C PHE A 58 3.86 6.07 -3.29
N TRP A 59 3.54 4.92 -3.87
CA TRP A 59 3.46 3.64 -3.16
C TRP A 59 3.84 2.48 -4.06
N GLU A 60 4.00 1.33 -3.47
CA GLU A 60 4.32 0.08 -4.16
C GLU A 60 3.17 -0.92 -3.98
N ASN A 61 2.89 -1.65 -5.05
CA ASN A 61 2.04 -2.83 -5.03
C ASN A 61 2.88 -4.04 -5.44
N ASP A 62 2.60 -5.20 -4.93
CA ASP A 62 3.23 -6.49 -5.24
C ASP A 62 2.69 -7.13 -6.53
N VAL A 63 2.16 -6.33 -7.42
CA VAL A 63 1.65 -6.80 -8.70
C VAL A 63 2.78 -6.94 -9.70
N SER A 64 2.96 -8.18 -10.19
CA SER A 64 3.88 -8.48 -11.27
C SER A 64 3.25 -8.13 -12.62
N ALA A 65 3.78 -7.12 -13.30
CA ALA A 65 3.26 -6.70 -14.59
C ALA A 65 4.31 -6.62 -15.67
N ASN A 66 4.05 -7.33 -16.77
CA ASN A 66 4.89 -7.35 -17.96
C ASN A 66 4.60 -6.17 -18.89
N PHE A 67 3.34 -5.73 -18.93
CA PHE A 67 2.90 -4.54 -19.63
C PHE A 67 1.68 -3.93 -18.94
N TYR A 68 1.42 -2.67 -19.25
CA TYR A 68 0.17 -1.99 -18.92
C TYR A 68 -0.42 -1.41 -20.20
N ALA A 69 -1.74 -1.41 -20.29
CA ALA A 69 -2.48 -0.73 -21.35
C ALA A 69 -3.76 -0.12 -20.79
N GLU A 70 -4.00 1.14 -21.07
CA GLU A 70 -5.30 1.74 -20.83
C GLU A 70 -6.19 1.47 -22.03
N VAL A 71 -7.32 0.82 -21.82
CA VAL A 71 -8.27 0.44 -22.86
C VAL A 71 -9.66 0.85 -22.39
N THR A 72 -10.45 1.42 -23.29
CA THR A 72 -11.85 1.72 -23.01
C THR A 72 -12.65 0.42 -22.93
N ASP A 73 -13.36 0.22 -21.82
CA ASP A 73 -14.21 -0.95 -21.64
C ASP A 73 -15.52 -0.85 -22.46
N SER A 74 -16.37 -1.87 -22.38
CA SER A 74 -17.63 -1.92 -23.10
C SER A 74 -18.64 -0.81 -22.73
N ASN A 75 -18.42 -0.13 -21.61
CA ASN A 75 -19.24 0.98 -21.13
C ASN A 75 -18.60 2.33 -21.45
N PHE A 76 -17.56 2.35 -22.30
CA PHE A 76 -16.80 3.54 -22.68
C PHE A 76 -16.02 4.20 -21.52
N PHE A 77 -15.76 3.46 -20.44
CA PHE A 77 -14.89 3.93 -19.36
C PHE A 77 -13.46 3.43 -19.59
N PRO A 78 -12.44 4.29 -19.41
CA PRO A 78 -11.05 3.86 -19.45
C PRO A 78 -10.76 2.90 -18.28
N ALA A 79 -10.06 1.83 -18.60
CA ALA A 79 -9.63 0.83 -17.63
C ALA A 79 -8.19 0.42 -17.94
N VAL A 80 -7.38 0.26 -16.89
CA VAL A 80 -6.01 -0.23 -17.05
C VAL A 80 -6.02 -1.75 -17.00
N TRP A 81 -5.35 -2.33 -17.95
CA TRP A 81 -5.08 -3.76 -18.05
C TRP A 81 -3.60 -4.03 -17.90
N SER A 82 -3.25 -5.10 -17.24
CA SER A 82 -1.88 -5.58 -17.14
C SER A 82 -1.79 -7.03 -17.58
N GLY A 83 -0.61 -7.44 -18.04
CA GLY A 83 -0.29 -8.84 -18.28
C GLY A 83 0.89 -9.28 -17.42
N ASN A 84 0.83 -10.47 -16.87
CA ASN A 84 1.93 -11.06 -16.11
C ASN A 84 2.83 -11.98 -16.99
N TYR A 85 3.83 -12.60 -16.37
CA TYR A 85 4.73 -13.54 -17.03
C TYR A 85 4.14 -14.94 -17.22
N SER A 86 2.97 -15.22 -16.62
CA SER A 86 2.24 -16.49 -16.76
C SER A 86 1.20 -16.47 -17.89
N ALA A 87 1.26 -15.46 -18.76
CA ALA A 87 0.34 -15.26 -19.88
C ALA A 87 -1.12 -14.98 -19.47
N GLU A 88 -1.31 -14.41 -18.28
CA GLU A 88 -2.59 -13.95 -17.77
C GLU A 88 -2.74 -12.46 -17.99
N ILE A 89 -3.98 -12.01 -18.19
CA ILE A 89 -4.32 -10.60 -18.37
C ILE A 89 -5.35 -10.21 -17.31
N PHE A 90 -5.05 -9.16 -16.56
CA PHE A 90 -5.88 -8.66 -15.48
C PHE A 90 -6.42 -7.28 -15.80
N LYS A 91 -7.68 -7.05 -15.47
CA LYS A 91 -8.24 -5.71 -15.39
C LYS A 91 -7.91 -5.16 -14.00
N MET A 92 -7.08 -4.15 -13.97
CA MET A 92 -6.59 -3.57 -12.73
C MET A 92 -7.64 -2.73 -12.01
N ASP A 93 -7.46 -2.55 -10.70
CA ASP A 93 -8.34 -1.71 -9.86
C ASP A 93 -9.83 -2.10 -9.91
N THR A 94 -10.13 -3.36 -10.04
CA THR A 94 -11.51 -3.88 -10.08
C THR A 94 -11.73 -4.94 -9.02
N GLY A 95 -12.91 -4.93 -8.40
CA GLY A 95 -13.24 -5.89 -7.35
C GLY A 95 -12.68 -5.51 -5.97
N THR A 96 -12.70 -6.48 -5.07
CA THR A 96 -12.32 -6.33 -3.65
C THR A 96 -11.29 -7.37 -3.22
N ASN A 97 -10.73 -8.11 -4.16
CA ASN A 97 -9.74 -9.15 -3.94
C ASN A 97 -8.75 -9.20 -5.12
N ASP A 98 -7.59 -9.76 -4.89
CA ASP A 98 -6.55 -9.98 -5.87
C ASP A 98 -6.61 -11.42 -6.34
N ASP A 99 -7.05 -11.63 -7.60
CA ASP A 99 -7.25 -12.96 -8.22
C ASP A 99 -7.95 -13.97 -7.29
N GLY A 100 -9.01 -13.52 -6.60
CA GLY A 100 -9.78 -14.34 -5.66
C GLY A 100 -9.20 -14.41 -4.24
N SER A 101 -8.02 -13.87 -4.00
CA SER A 101 -7.38 -13.80 -2.69
C SER A 101 -7.71 -12.49 -1.97
N ALA A 102 -7.71 -12.50 -0.64
CA ALA A 102 -7.86 -11.27 0.13
C ALA A 102 -6.63 -10.36 -0.09
N ILE A 103 -6.88 -9.06 -0.26
CA ILE A 103 -5.81 -8.06 -0.34
C ILE A 103 -5.33 -7.75 1.07
N ASP A 104 -4.05 -8.03 1.35
CA ASP A 104 -3.41 -7.58 2.57
C ASP A 104 -3.15 -6.07 2.49
N PHE A 105 -3.56 -5.37 3.51
CA PHE A 105 -3.43 -3.91 3.60
C PHE A 105 -2.78 -3.54 4.92
N TYR A 106 -1.77 -2.70 4.88
CA TYR A 106 -1.24 -2.06 6.08
C TYR A 106 -0.98 -0.57 5.83
N PHE A 107 -1.02 0.19 6.90
CA PHE A 107 -0.75 1.62 6.90
C PHE A 107 0.06 1.96 8.15
N GLU A 108 1.16 2.67 7.97
CA GLU A 108 2.03 3.13 9.05
C GLU A 108 1.99 4.66 9.13
N THR A 109 1.70 5.18 10.31
CA THR A 109 1.74 6.63 10.56
C THR A 109 3.16 7.06 10.92
N PRO A 110 3.56 8.28 10.59
CA PRO A 110 4.79 8.83 11.14
C PRO A 110 4.69 8.95 12.66
N TRP A 111 5.85 9.00 13.32
CA TRP A 111 5.94 9.22 14.76
C TRP A 111 5.23 10.50 15.16
N TYR A 112 4.24 10.38 16.01
CA TYR A 112 3.52 11.53 16.51
C TYR A 112 4.22 12.12 17.73
N GLN A 113 4.83 13.27 17.55
CA GLN A 113 5.38 14.10 18.63
C GLN A 113 4.47 15.31 18.83
N SER A 114 3.82 15.42 19.98
CA SER A 114 3.07 16.64 20.25
C SER A 114 4.03 17.84 20.34
N LYS A 115 3.48 19.07 20.31
CA LYS A 115 4.24 20.34 20.40
C LYS A 115 5.22 20.44 21.58
N LYS A 116 5.14 19.53 22.56
CA LYS A 116 6.02 19.46 23.73
C LYS A 116 6.63 18.06 23.84
N PRO A 117 7.71 17.76 23.12
CA PRO A 117 8.28 16.41 23.03
C PRO A 117 8.81 15.86 24.37
N PHE A 118 9.24 16.72 25.29
CA PHE A 118 9.84 16.35 26.58
C PHE A 118 8.84 16.25 27.74
N VAL A 119 7.53 16.26 27.46
CA VAL A 119 6.49 16.13 28.49
C VAL A 119 5.86 14.75 28.37
N TRP A 120 5.72 14.06 29.49
CA TRP A 120 4.97 12.82 29.58
C TRP A 120 3.57 13.02 29.04
N LYS A 121 3.10 12.09 28.21
CA LYS A 121 1.79 12.11 27.59
C LYS A 121 1.09 10.80 27.85
N GLN A 122 -0.15 10.93 28.21
CA GLN A 122 -1.06 9.80 28.31
C GLN A 122 -1.95 9.79 27.07
N TRP A 123 -1.98 8.66 26.38
CA TRP A 123 -2.87 8.40 25.25
C TRP A 123 -3.93 7.43 25.72
N ASP A 124 -5.16 7.90 25.83
CA ASP A 124 -6.24 7.10 26.42
C ASP A 124 -6.99 6.29 25.36
N HIS A 125 -7.06 6.80 24.14
CA HIS A 125 -7.91 6.19 23.11
C HIS A 125 -7.25 6.24 21.72
N LEU A 126 -7.41 5.16 20.98
CA LEU A 126 -7.23 5.10 19.52
C LEU A 126 -8.62 4.95 18.90
N PHE A 127 -8.97 5.84 17.99
CA PHE A 127 -10.20 5.75 17.21
C PHE A 127 -9.88 5.39 15.77
N VAL A 128 -10.51 4.34 15.29
CA VAL A 128 -10.46 3.93 13.88
C VAL A 128 -11.88 3.96 13.33
N SER A 129 -12.06 4.54 12.15
CA SER A 129 -13.34 4.52 11.45
C SER A 129 -13.12 4.18 9.99
N GLY A 130 -14.02 3.39 9.43
CA GLY A 130 -13.93 2.97 8.04
C GLY A 130 -15.21 2.31 7.57
N THR A 131 -15.26 2.07 6.26
CA THR A 131 -16.31 1.28 5.63
C THR A 131 -15.75 -0.09 5.32
N VAL A 132 -16.41 -1.12 5.80
CA VAL A 132 -16.00 -2.50 5.62
C VAL A 132 -16.50 -3.01 4.28
N GLN A 133 -15.63 -3.61 3.50
CA GLN A 133 -15.98 -4.26 2.23
C GLN A 133 -16.36 -5.75 2.43
N SER A 134 -15.82 -6.37 3.48
CA SER A 134 -16.11 -7.75 3.88
C SER A 134 -15.90 -7.91 5.40
N SER A 135 -16.29 -9.05 5.96
CA SER A 135 -15.95 -9.37 7.36
C SER A 135 -14.44 -9.58 7.50
N GLY A 136 -13.89 -9.15 8.62
CA GLY A 136 -12.47 -9.31 8.92
C GLY A 136 -12.09 -8.68 10.25
N THR A 137 -10.82 -8.74 10.58
CA THR A 137 -10.26 -8.10 11.77
C THR A 137 -9.18 -7.11 11.35
N LEU A 138 -9.30 -5.87 11.78
CA LEU A 138 -8.24 -4.88 11.66
C LEU A 138 -7.35 -4.96 12.92
N TYR A 139 -6.05 -5.04 12.71
CA TYR A 139 -5.07 -4.96 13.79
C TYR A 139 -4.41 -3.57 13.77
N ALA A 140 -4.20 -3.00 14.94
CA ALA A 140 -3.44 -1.77 15.09
C ALA A 140 -2.28 -2.01 16.07
N ASP A 141 -1.07 -1.99 15.56
CA ASP A 141 0.14 -2.08 16.35
C ASP A 141 0.58 -0.70 16.78
N VAL A 142 0.76 -0.52 18.06
CA VAL A 142 1.20 0.74 18.67
C VAL A 142 2.64 0.63 19.09
N TYR A 143 3.46 1.56 18.62
CA TYR A 143 4.86 1.67 18.96
C TYR A 143 5.07 2.89 19.85
N LEU A 144 5.93 2.80 20.84
CA LEU A 144 6.24 3.87 21.77
C LEU A 144 7.75 4.20 21.76
N ASP A 145 8.06 5.44 22.08
CA ASP A 145 9.44 5.91 22.33
C ASP A 145 10.43 5.60 21.21
N PHE A 146 9.98 5.67 19.95
CA PHE A 146 10.79 5.37 18.76
C PHE A 146 11.31 3.92 18.72
N SER A 147 10.72 3.02 19.48
CA SER A 147 11.03 1.61 19.47
C SER A 147 10.48 0.94 18.23
N SER A 148 11.22 0.02 17.64
CA SER A 148 10.74 -0.89 16.60
C SER A 148 9.98 -2.10 17.16
N THR A 149 9.86 -2.19 18.50
CA THR A 149 9.11 -3.25 19.16
C THR A 149 7.68 -2.80 19.39
N VAL A 150 6.72 -3.63 19.01
CA VAL A 150 5.29 -3.38 19.27
C VAL A 150 5.05 -3.33 20.78
N ALA A 151 4.50 -2.23 21.27
CA ALA A 151 4.12 -2.06 22.66
C ALA A 151 2.74 -2.66 22.94
N TYR A 152 1.79 -2.45 22.02
CA TYR A 152 0.42 -2.97 22.13
C TYR A 152 -0.11 -3.32 20.75
N THR A 153 -0.85 -4.43 20.65
CA THR A 153 -1.67 -4.76 19.47
C THR A 153 -3.14 -4.67 19.88
N LEU A 154 -3.88 -3.86 19.17
CA LEU A 154 -5.33 -3.72 19.31
C LEU A 154 -6.01 -4.42 18.15
N SER A 155 -7.13 -5.11 18.41
CA SER A 155 -7.90 -5.78 17.36
C SER A 155 -9.33 -5.24 17.31
N PHE A 156 -9.81 -5.00 16.10
CA PHE A 156 -11.14 -4.46 15.84
C PHE A 156 -11.89 -5.40 14.91
N ASP A 157 -13.04 -5.90 15.35
CA ASP A 157 -13.94 -6.69 14.50
C ASP A 157 -14.65 -5.78 13.50
N MET A 158 -14.48 -6.08 12.22
CA MET A 158 -15.07 -5.35 11.10
C MET A 158 -16.33 -6.05 10.56
N SER A 159 -17.12 -6.66 11.41
CA SER A 159 -18.33 -7.40 10.99
C SER A 159 -19.50 -6.51 10.56
N SER A 160 -19.45 -5.20 10.80
CA SER A 160 -20.50 -4.25 10.42
C SER A 160 -20.05 -3.33 9.27
N ALA A 161 -20.98 -2.95 8.39
CA ALA A 161 -20.71 -2.13 7.21
C ALA A 161 -20.07 -0.75 7.52
N LEU A 162 -20.29 -0.23 8.71
CA LEU A 162 -19.63 0.96 9.23
C LEU A 162 -19.16 0.65 10.64
N PHE A 163 -17.86 0.67 10.89
CA PHE A 163 -17.33 0.49 12.23
C PHE A 163 -16.69 1.77 12.75
N LYS A 164 -16.88 2.00 14.03
CA LYS A 164 -16.13 2.98 14.83
C LYS A 164 -15.69 2.23 16.07
N ALA A 165 -14.42 2.03 16.22
CA ALA A 165 -13.87 1.40 17.40
C ALA A 165 -12.93 2.37 18.11
N GLY A 166 -13.13 2.49 19.42
CA GLY A 166 -12.20 3.16 20.31
C GLY A 166 -11.80 2.18 21.38
N MET A 167 -10.53 2.05 21.64
CA MET A 167 -10.02 1.20 22.70
C MET A 167 -9.16 2.02 23.65
N ASN A 168 -9.33 1.80 24.95
CA ASN A 168 -8.43 2.35 25.94
C ASN A 168 -7.07 1.69 25.78
N VAL A 169 -6.05 2.52 25.57
CA VAL A 169 -4.66 2.06 25.59
C VAL A 169 -4.18 2.19 27.03
N PRO A 170 -4.02 1.09 27.79
CA PRO A 170 -3.48 1.19 29.14
C PRO A 170 -2.02 1.59 29.02
N MET A 171 -1.70 2.79 29.47
CA MET A 171 -0.32 3.26 29.53
C MET A 171 0.18 3.14 30.94
N GLY A 172 1.19 2.32 31.14
CA GLY A 172 1.89 2.15 32.40
C GLY A 172 2.82 3.31 32.72
#